data_60d3d7b140ef696303f3c8f85e53d87c
#
_entry.id   60d3d7b140ef696303f3c8f85e53d87c
#
_cell.length_a   1.000
_cell.length_b   1.000
_cell.length_c   1.000
_cell.angle_alpha   90.00
_cell.angle_beta   90.00
_cell.angle_gamma   90.00
#
_symmetry.space_group_name_H-M   'P 1'
#
loop_
_entity.id
_entity.type
_entity.pdbx_description
1 polymer ?
#
loop_
_entity_poly.entity_id
_entity_poly.type
_entity_poly.pdbx_seq_one_letter_code
_entity_poly.pdbx_strand_id
1 'polypeptide(L)'
;MNPQTITLGNSEIRILSTVKGLVSESDIVESEIESFDPDLVALGIGPEEVNGTREWNGEPYDMSGWDEIYGLSLRKIVGDKGVKLPPPSFSTAIKVSDSKKIDVIGIDMDEESFTEAYTKNISTWQLFK
;
A
#
# COMPACT_ATOMS: atom_id res chain seq x y z
N MET A 1 14.49 4.45 6.31
CA MET A 1 14.60 4.11 4.87
C MET A 1 14.87 5.36 4.07
N ASN A 2 15.78 5.26 3.14
CA ASN A 2 16.13 6.42 2.31
C ASN A 2 15.28 6.41 1.03
N PRO A 3 14.52 7.46 0.76
CA PRO A 3 13.80 7.58 -0.50
C PRO A 3 14.79 7.71 -1.66
N GLN A 4 14.41 7.14 -2.80
CA GLN A 4 15.20 7.22 -4.03
C GLN A 4 14.50 8.19 -4.98
N THR A 5 15.28 9.07 -5.60
CA THR A 5 14.77 10.02 -6.58
C THR A 5 15.32 9.72 -7.97
N ILE A 6 14.43 9.64 -8.94
CA ILE A 6 14.76 9.36 -10.34
C ILE A 6 14.21 10.51 -11.18
N THR A 7 15.02 11.02 -12.11
CA THR A 7 14.62 12.07 -13.04
C THR A 7 14.41 11.47 -14.42
N LEU A 8 13.23 11.66 -14.99
CA LEU A 8 12.87 11.25 -16.36
C LEU A 8 12.38 12.47 -17.14
N GLY A 9 13.25 13.00 -18.00
CA GLY A 9 12.95 14.24 -18.75
C GLY A 9 12.67 15.40 -17.80
N ASN A 10 11.47 15.96 -17.86
CA ASN A 10 11.02 17.03 -16.97
C ASN A 10 10.29 16.52 -15.72
N SER A 11 10.22 15.19 -15.56
CA SER A 11 9.52 14.58 -14.44
C SER A 11 10.50 14.08 -13.39
N GLU A 12 10.16 14.24 -12.12
CA GLU A 12 10.91 13.73 -11.00
C GLU A 12 10.05 12.70 -10.26
N ILE A 13 10.60 11.51 -10.03
CA ILE A 13 9.92 10.41 -9.37
C ILE A 13 10.66 10.09 -8.07
N ARG A 14 9.95 10.11 -6.97
CA ARG A 14 10.49 9.70 -5.67
C ARG A 14 9.86 8.38 -5.24
N ILE A 15 10.70 7.39 -4.99
CA ILE A 15 10.29 6.05 -4.58
C ILE A 15 10.58 5.89 -3.09
N LEU A 16 9.54 5.58 -2.32
CA LEU A 16 9.65 5.31 -0.89
C LEU A 16 9.21 3.87 -0.62
N SER A 17 10.14 3.07 -0.11
CA SER A 17 9.84 1.71 0.33
C SER A 17 9.39 1.73 1.78
N THR A 18 8.24 1.13 2.08
CA THR A 18 7.67 1.07 3.42
C THR A 18 7.38 -0.37 3.83
N VAL A 19 7.28 -0.61 5.13
CA VAL A 19 6.87 -1.90 5.66
C VAL A 19 5.35 -1.88 5.89
N LYS A 20 4.65 -2.76 5.17
CA LYS A 20 3.19 -2.86 5.25
C LYS A 20 2.74 -3.18 6.67
N GLY A 21 1.86 -2.37 7.21
CA GLY A 21 1.24 -2.60 8.51
C GLY A 21 1.91 -1.91 9.69
N LEU A 22 3.12 -1.37 9.56
CA LEU A 22 3.79 -0.68 10.66
C LEU A 22 3.24 0.73 10.87
N VAL A 23 2.85 1.01 12.10
CA VAL A 23 2.33 2.34 12.50
C VAL A 23 3.39 3.42 12.35
N SER A 24 4.65 3.09 12.61
CA SER A 24 5.79 4.02 12.48
C SER A 24 6.01 4.56 11.08
N GLU A 25 5.50 3.88 10.06
CA GLU A 25 5.65 4.33 8.67
C GLU A 25 4.79 5.55 8.33
N SER A 26 3.75 5.83 9.12
CA SER A 26 2.85 6.97 8.89
C SER A 26 3.58 8.30 8.87
N ASP A 27 4.45 8.55 9.84
CA ASP A 27 5.18 9.82 9.95
C ASP A 27 6.15 10.02 8.79
N ILE A 28 6.77 8.93 8.35
CA ILE A 28 7.72 8.93 7.23
C ILE A 28 6.98 9.28 5.93
N VAL A 29 5.85 8.65 5.69
CA VAL A 29 5.02 8.87 4.49
C VAL A 29 4.50 10.32 4.46
N GLU A 30 3.95 10.80 5.57
CA GLU A 30 3.47 12.18 5.68
C GLU A 30 4.59 13.19 5.40
N SER A 31 5.73 13.01 6.05
CA SER A 31 6.90 13.88 5.88
C SER A 31 7.40 13.91 4.43
N GLU A 32 7.44 12.76 3.78
CA GLU A 32 7.88 12.66 2.39
C GLU A 32 6.91 13.33 1.41
N ILE A 33 5.62 13.18 1.60
CA ILE A 33 4.62 13.83 0.76
C ILE A 33 4.70 15.35 0.95
N GLU A 34 4.83 15.82 2.16
CA GLU A 34 4.94 17.25 2.46
C GLU A 34 6.21 17.87 1.88
N SER A 35 7.35 17.21 2.03
CA SER A 35 8.64 17.75 1.57
C SER A 35 8.83 17.68 0.06
N PHE A 36 8.35 16.61 -0.58
CA PHE A 36 8.46 16.44 -2.02
C PHE A 36 7.39 17.20 -2.79
N ASP A 37 6.22 17.40 -2.19
CA ASP A 37 5.07 18.09 -2.77
C ASP A 37 4.70 17.54 -4.16
N PRO A 38 4.36 16.25 -4.28
CA PRO A 38 4.11 15.61 -5.56
C PRO A 38 2.79 16.08 -6.21
N ASP A 39 2.72 15.98 -7.53
CA ASP A 39 1.48 16.20 -8.29
C ASP A 39 0.59 14.96 -8.28
N LEU A 40 1.18 13.79 -8.06
CA LEU A 40 0.50 12.49 -8.07
C LEU A 40 1.18 11.55 -7.09
N VAL A 41 0.38 10.82 -6.34
CA VAL A 41 0.85 9.75 -5.45
C VAL A 41 0.38 8.41 -6.01
N ALA A 42 1.33 7.50 -6.24
CA ALA A 42 1.06 6.16 -6.71
C ALA A 42 1.32 5.14 -5.59
N LEU A 43 0.35 4.29 -5.32
CA LEU A 43 0.45 3.26 -4.29
C LEU A 43 0.52 1.88 -4.94
N GLY A 44 1.38 1.02 -4.42
CA GLY A 44 1.56 -0.35 -4.90
C GLY A 44 0.44 -1.30 -4.46
N ILE A 45 -0.79 -0.86 -4.61
CA ILE A 45 -2.01 -1.64 -4.33
C ILE A 45 -2.99 -1.47 -5.49
N GLY A 46 -4.00 -2.33 -5.57
CA GLY A 46 -5.02 -2.23 -6.60
C GLY A 46 -5.94 -1.02 -6.42
N PRO A 47 -6.59 -0.58 -7.50
CA PRO A 47 -7.54 0.56 -7.42
C PRO A 47 -8.66 0.33 -6.40
N GLU A 48 -9.15 -0.89 -6.28
CA GLU A 48 -10.20 -1.25 -5.32
C GLU A 48 -9.72 -1.08 -3.88
N GLU A 49 -8.47 -1.41 -3.61
CA GLU A 49 -7.88 -1.25 -2.28
C GLU A 49 -7.69 0.22 -1.90
N VAL A 50 -7.40 1.07 -2.87
CA VAL A 50 -7.34 2.53 -2.65
C VAL A 50 -8.71 3.03 -2.21
N ASN A 51 -9.76 2.66 -2.93
CA ASN A 51 -11.13 3.07 -2.61
C ASN A 51 -11.60 2.48 -1.28
N GLY A 52 -11.32 1.20 -1.05
CA GLY A 52 -11.66 0.54 0.20
C GLY A 52 -10.99 1.17 1.42
N THR A 53 -9.73 1.57 1.29
CA THR A 53 -9.00 2.26 2.35
C THR A 53 -9.57 3.65 2.62
N ARG A 54 -9.94 4.38 1.56
CA ARG A 54 -10.53 5.71 1.67
C ARG A 54 -11.90 5.68 2.35
N GLU A 55 -12.71 4.67 2.06
CA GLU A 55 -14.07 4.52 2.59
C GLU A 55 -14.13 3.78 3.94
N TRP A 56 -13.00 3.30 4.42
CA TRP A 56 -12.96 2.53 5.66
C TRP A 56 -13.43 3.37 6.86
N ASN A 57 -14.38 2.81 7.62
CA ASN A 57 -15.04 3.49 8.73
C ASN A 57 -14.44 3.24 10.11
N GLY A 58 -13.33 2.50 10.18
CA GLY A 58 -12.70 2.16 11.46
C GLY A 58 -13.10 0.81 12.03
N GLU A 59 -14.04 0.10 11.43
CA GLU A 59 -14.43 -1.22 11.89
C GLU A 59 -13.34 -2.26 11.62
N PRO A 60 -13.12 -3.20 12.54
CA PRO A 60 -12.20 -4.30 12.30
C PRO A 60 -12.64 -5.12 11.08
N TYR A 61 -11.69 -5.52 10.27
CA TYR A 61 -11.97 -6.47 9.20
C TYR A 61 -11.05 -7.67 9.29
N ASP A 62 -11.56 -8.81 8.82
CA ASP A 62 -10.84 -10.07 8.89
C ASP A 62 -9.73 -10.11 7.84
N MET A 63 -8.58 -10.58 8.27
CA MET A 63 -7.50 -10.96 7.38
C MET A 63 -7.59 -12.45 7.11
N SER A 64 -7.20 -12.89 5.94
CA SER A 64 -7.17 -14.28 5.56
C SER A 64 -5.87 -14.66 4.86
N GLY A 65 -5.53 -15.95 4.93
CA GLY A 65 -4.39 -16.49 4.22
C GLY A 65 -3.04 -15.88 4.64
N TRP A 66 -2.26 -15.49 3.67
CA TRP A 66 -0.91 -14.99 3.89
C TRP A 66 -0.87 -13.67 4.65
N ASP A 67 -1.87 -12.81 4.47
CA ASP A 67 -1.94 -11.52 5.19
C ASP A 67 -2.12 -11.74 6.69
N GLU A 68 -2.89 -12.74 7.11
CA GLU A 68 -3.04 -13.10 8.51
C GLU A 68 -1.72 -13.57 9.11
N ILE A 69 -1.02 -14.48 8.42
CA ILE A 69 0.29 -14.99 8.85
C ILE A 69 1.31 -13.87 8.95
N TYR A 70 1.35 -13.00 7.96
CA TYR A 70 2.22 -11.83 7.93
C TYR A 70 1.94 -10.90 9.11
N GLY A 71 0.68 -10.57 9.34
CA GLY A 71 0.28 -9.69 10.44
C GLY A 71 0.64 -10.26 11.81
N LEU A 72 0.41 -11.55 12.03
CA LEU A 72 0.77 -12.23 13.28
C LEU A 72 2.29 -12.25 13.49
N SER A 73 3.05 -12.51 12.44
CA SER A 73 4.51 -12.52 12.49
C SER A 73 5.07 -11.13 12.81
N LEU A 74 4.53 -10.10 12.17
CA LEU A 74 4.94 -8.73 12.41
C LEU A 74 4.64 -8.27 13.84
N ARG A 75 3.48 -8.65 14.38
CA ARG A 75 3.10 -8.34 15.76
C ARG A 75 4.05 -8.95 16.79
N LYS A 76 4.57 -10.13 16.50
CA LYS A 76 5.57 -10.76 17.37
C LYS A 76 6.88 -9.98 17.43
N ILE A 77 7.22 -9.29 16.36
CA ILE A 77 8.47 -8.52 16.27
C ILE A 77 8.33 -7.14 16.92
N VAL A 78 7.23 -6.43 16.61
CA VAL A 78 7.07 -5.03 17.01
C VAL A 78 5.98 -4.79 18.07
N GLY A 79 5.29 -5.82 18.51
CA GLY A 79 4.16 -5.74 19.46
C GLY A 79 2.83 -5.39 18.77
N ASP A 80 1.73 -5.64 19.49
CA ASP A 80 0.38 -5.50 18.94
C ASP A 80 0.04 -4.06 18.53
N LYS A 81 0.55 -3.07 19.25
CA LYS A 81 0.29 -1.65 18.97
C LYS A 81 1.12 -1.09 17.81
N GLY A 82 2.15 -1.81 17.38
CA GLY A 82 3.00 -1.40 16.28
C GLY A 82 2.44 -1.74 14.90
N VAL A 83 1.36 -2.51 14.85
CA VAL A 83 0.73 -2.99 13.61
C VAL A 83 -0.73 -2.57 13.55
N LYS A 84 -1.15 -2.09 12.40
CA LYS A 84 -2.53 -1.62 12.18
C LYS A 84 -3.01 -1.96 10.78
N LEU A 85 -4.33 -2.10 10.63
CA LEU A 85 -5.02 -2.28 9.35
C LEU A 85 -6.16 -1.26 9.22
N PRO A 86 -6.40 -0.72 8.03
CA PRO A 86 -5.60 -0.87 6.82
C PRO A 86 -4.15 -0.39 7.04
N PRO A 87 -3.18 -0.81 6.18
CA PRO A 87 -1.78 -0.47 6.41
C PRO A 87 -1.56 1.04 6.57
N PRO A 88 -0.91 1.48 7.66
CA PRO A 88 -0.77 2.91 7.95
C PRO A 88 -0.07 3.72 6.86
N SER A 89 0.89 3.11 6.15
CA SER A 89 1.56 3.78 5.04
C SER A 89 0.58 4.17 3.94
N PHE A 90 -0.35 3.29 3.58
CA PHE A 90 -1.34 3.57 2.53
C PHE A 90 -2.45 4.50 3.02
N SER A 91 -3.00 4.27 4.21
CA SER A 91 -4.05 5.12 4.76
C SER A 91 -3.57 6.55 4.98
N THR A 92 -2.35 6.73 5.47
CA THR A 92 -1.75 8.05 5.66
C THR A 92 -1.49 8.73 4.31
N ALA A 93 -0.95 8.00 3.33
CA ALA A 93 -0.72 8.54 1.99
C ALA A 93 -2.01 9.06 1.36
N ILE A 94 -3.09 8.31 1.46
CA ILE A 94 -4.40 8.71 0.93
C ILE A 94 -4.93 9.93 1.69
N LYS A 95 -4.90 9.91 3.01
CA LYS A 95 -5.41 10.99 3.86
C LYS A 95 -4.67 12.31 3.64
N VAL A 96 -3.35 12.28 3.63
CA VAL A 96 -2.53 13.47 3.42
C VAL A 96 -2.71 14.01 2.00
N SER A 97 -2.72 13.12 1.01
CA SER A 97 -2.92 13.50 -0.39
C SER A 97 -4.30 14.11 -0.63
N ASP A 98 -5.35 13.51 -0.08
CA ASP A 98 -6.71 14.04 -0.19
C ASP A 98 -6.82 15.43 0.45
N SER A 99 -6.18 15.65 1.61
CA SER A 99 -6.17 16.96 2.28
C SER A 99 -5.45 18.03 1.47
N LYS A 100 -4.46 17.66 0.68
CA LYS A 100 -3.69 18.56 -0.18
C LYS A 100 -4.23 18.63 -1.61
N LYS A 101 -5.30 17.90 -1.92
CA LYS A 101 -5.89 17.77 -3.26
C LYS A 101 -4.91 17.20 -4.29
N ILE A 102 -4.09 16.25 -3.85
CA ILE A 102 -3.18 15.49 -4.70
C ILE A 102 -3.88 14.21 -5.12
N ASP A 103 -3.85 13.88 -6.40
CA ASP A 103 -4.44 12.66 -6.92
C ASP A 103 -3.68 11.42 -6.43
N VAL A 104 -4.43 10.38 -6.06
CA VAL A 104 -3.87 9.10 -5.63
C VAL A 104 -4.35 7.99 -6.56
N ILE A 105 -3.43 7.19 -7.06
CA ILE A 105 -3.74 6.05 -7.91
C ILE A 105 -3.17 4.76 -7.33
N GLY A 106 -3.87 3.64 -7.55
CA GLY A 106 -3.34 2.30 -7.31
C GLY A 106 -2.72 1.79 -8.62
N ILE A 107 -1.49 1.32 -8.54
CA ILE A 107 -0.73 0.89 -9.72
C ILE A 107 -0.56 -0.62 -9.83
N ASP A 108 -1.10 -1.38 -8.89
CA ASP A 108 -1.16 -2.83 -9.00
C ASP A 108 -2.38 -3.24 -9.82
N MET A 109 -2.42 -4.49 -10.26
CA MET A 109 -3.55 -5.01 -11.03
C MET A 109 -4.84 -4.92 -10.22
N ASP A 110 -5.95 -4.58 -10.89
CA ASP A 110 -7.25 -4.78 -10.30
C ASP A 110 -7.53 -6.27 -10.11
N GLU A 111 -8.52 -6.58 -9.28
CA GLU A 111 -8.83 -7.96 -8.91
C GLU A 111 -9.24 -8.82 -10.12
N GLU A 112 -10.00 -8.24 -11.05
CA GLU A 112 -10.44 -8.91 -12.25
C GLU A 112 -9.26 -9.25 -13.17
N SER A 113 -8.39 -8.28 -13.45
CA SER A 113 -7.20 -8.46 -14.27
C SER A 113 -6.24 -9.48 -13.66
N PHE A 114 -6.06 -9.44 -12.35
CA PHE A 114 -5.20 -10.41 -11.63
C PHE A 114 -5.77 -11.83 -11.76
N THR A 115 -7.07 -12.00 -11.54
CA THR A 115 -7.73 -13.31 -11.64
C THR A 115 -7.62 -13.86 -13.06
N GLU A 116 -7.83 -13.03 -14.07
CA GLU A 116 -7.70 -13.42 -15.48
C GLU A 116 -6.27 -13.85 -15.80
N ALA A 117 -5.26 -13.07 -15.42
CA ALA A 117 -3.87 -13.37 -15.64
C ALA A 117 -3.45 -14.67 -14.92
N TYR A 118 -3.90 -14.84 -13.68
CA TYR A 118 -3.60 -16.02 -12.87
C TYR A 118 -4.19 -17.27 -13.48
N THR A 119 -5.49 -17.26 -13.83
CA THR A 119 -6.16 -18.42 -14.42
C THR A 119 -5.64 -18.77 -15.80
N LYS A 120 -5.20 -17.79 -16.58
CA LYS A 120 -4.64 -17.99 -17.92
C LYS A 120 -3.23 -18.58 -17.90
N ASN A 121 -2.40 -18.16 -16.94
CA ASN A 121 -0.97 -18.50 -16.92
C ASN A 121 -0.60 -19.60 -15.94
N ILE A 122 -1.46 -19.91 -14.97
CA ILE A 122 -1.21 -20.93 -13.95
C ILE A 122 -2.25 -22.03 -14.05
N SER A 123 -1.80 -23.23 -14.42
CA SER A 123 -2.69 -24.39 -14.50
C SER A 123 -2.94 -25.00 -13.12
N THR A 124 -4.04 -25.74 -12.99
CA THR A 124 -4.35 -26.49 -11.77
C THR A 124 -3.21 -27.42 -11.36
N TRP A 125 -2.54 -28.00 -12.35
CA TRP A 125 -1.39 -28.86 -12.11
C TRP A 125 -0.21 -28.15 -11.47
N GLN A 126 0.02 -26.89 -11.84
CA GLN A 126 1.09 -26.08 -11.26
C GLN A 126 0.85 -25.72 -9.81
N LEU A 127 -0.41 -25.63 -9.40
CA LEU A 127 -0.78 -25.31 -8.00
C LEU A 127 -0.41 -26.45 -7.03
N PHE A 128 -0.31 -27.69 -7.51
CA PHE A 128 -0.02 -28.85 -6.69
C PHE A 128 1.44 -29.34 -6.77
N LYS A 129 2.30 -28.57 -7.35
CA LYS A 129 3.74 -28.88 -7.38
C LYS A 129 4.47 -28.36 -6.13
#